data_9b1750821fbfc2282fbf1ea1a90a9c24
#
_entry.id   9b1750821fbfc2282fbf1ea1a90a9c24
#
_cell.length_a   1.000
_cell.length_b   1.000
_cell.length_c   1.000
_cell.angle_alpha   90.00
_cell.angle_beta   90.00
_cell.angle_gamma   90.00
#
_symmetry.space_group_name_H-M   'P 1'
#
loop_
_entity.id
_entity.type
_entity.pdbx_description
1 polymer ?
#
loop_
_entity_poly.entity_id
_entity_poly.type
_entity_poly.pdbx_seq_one_letter_code
_entity_poly.pdbx_strand_id
1 'polypeptide(L)'
;QRLLIMVGGVLFNFLLALFIYSMILFAWGDQYIKVQEAPLGMDFNETAKSVGFKDGDVLLSADGVPFERYDGDMLSQIADAREVSVLRDGAKASVYIPDDMMQRLLADSIRFASFRFPYVVDSVMVNSPAAQAGIQPGDSIIALNGTPISFSDFKQAMAERKKNAATLLKDSIDPRFITLAYVRGGVTDTLSMRVDSAYLMGVTACLVTDRLLPMVKKQYAFLESFPAGVSL
;
A
#
# COMPACT_ATOMS: atom_id res chain seq x y z
N GLN A 1 -40.82 -26.35 22.71
CA GLN A 1 -40.87 -24.98 23.22
C GLN A 1 -39.49 -24.43 23.62
N ARG A 2 -38.69 -25.15 24.45
CA ARG A 2 -37.36 -24.66 24.90
C ARG A 2 -36.38 -24.45 23.72
N LEU A 3 -36.37 -25.35 22.74
CA LEU A 3 -35.53 -25.26 21.53
C LEU A 3 -35.92 -24.02 20.69
N LEU A 4 -37.22 -23.75 20.53
CA LEU A 4 -37.71 -22.58 19.77
C LEU A 4 -37.32 -21.24 20.45
N ILE A 5 -37.28 -21.18 21.79
CA ILE A 5 -36.83 -19.99 22.51
C ILE A 5 -35.34 -19.75 22.33
N MET A 6 -34.51 -20.82 22.39
CA MET A 6 -33.06 -20.71 22.17
C MET A 6 -32.73 -20.32 20.72
N VAL A 7 -33.37 -20.96 19.74
CA VAL A 7 -33.19 -20.64 18.32
C VAL A 7 -33.69 -19.22 18.01
N GLY A 8 -34.83 -18.81 18.61
CA GLY A 8 -35.38 -17.46 18.45
C GLY A 8 -34.43 -16.36 18.91
N GLY A 9 -33.76 -16.54 20.02
CA GLY A 9 -32.76 -15.57 20.52
C GLY A 9 -31.56 -15.41 19.59
N VAL A 10 -31.01 -16.53 19.09
CA VAL A 10 -29.89 -16.51 18.14
C VAL A 10 -30.31 -15.89 16.82
N LEU A 11 -31.47 -16.27 16.29
CA LEU A 11 -32.00 -15.73 15.05
C LEU A 11 -32.27 -14.23 15.14
N PHE A 12 -32.84 -13.76 16.26
CA PHE A 12 -33.08 -12.34 16.47
C PHE A 12 -31.76 -11.54 16.52
N ASN A 13 -30.73 -12.04 17.21
CA ASN A 13 -29.42 -11.42 17.26
C ASN A 13 -28.76 -11.35 15.87
N PHE A 14 -28.90 -12.41 15.09
CA PHE A 14 -28.41 -12.46 13.71
C PHE A 14 -29.12 -11.41 12.84
N LEU A 15 -30.45 -11.35 12.89
CA LEU A 15 -31.22 -10.36 12.14
C LEU A 15 -30.93 -8.93 12.59
N LEU A 16 -30.74 -8.71 13.89
CA LEU A 16 -30.36 -7.41 14.43
C LEU A 16 -28.95 -7.00 13.95
N ALA A 17 -28.00 -7.91 13.97
CA ALA A 17 -26.65 -7.65 13.45
C ALA A 17 -26.68 -7.29 11.97
N LEU A 18 -27.42 -8.05 11.15
CA LEU A 18 -27.60 -7.78 9.73
C LEU A 18 -28.24 -6.41 9.51
N PHE A 19 -29.27 -6.07 10.28
CA PHE A 19 -29.93 -4.77 10.20
C PHE A 19 -28.98 -3.62 10.55
N ILE A 20 -28.23 -3.72 11.66
CA ILE A 20 -27.26 -2.71 12.08
C ILE A 20 -26.18 -2.53 10.99
N TYR A 21 -25.66 -3.63 10.45
CA TYR A 21 -24.63 -3.59 9.42
C TYR A 21 -25.14 -2.94 8.14
N SER A 22 -26.35 -3.29 7.72
CA SER A 22 -27.01 -2.67 6.56
C SER A 22 -27.26 -1.18 6.77
N MET A 23 -27.63 -0.76 7.99
CA MET A 23 -27.78 0.65 8.33
C MET A 23 -26.47 1.42 8.31
N ILE A 24 -25.37 0.79 8.70
CA ILE A 24 -24.02 1.36 8.59
C ILE A 24 -23.66 1.59 7.11
N LEU A 25 -23.85 0.60 6.27
CA LEU A 25 -23.62 0.72 4.82
C LEU A 25 -24.48 1.78 4.15
N PHE A 26 -25.74 1.88 4.57
CA PHE A 26 -26.66 2.92 4.09
C PHE A 26 -26.21 4.32 4.51
N ALA A 27 -25.83 4.50 5.80
CA ALA A 27 -25.50 5.82 6.36
C ALA A 27 -24.12 6.32 5.93
N TRP A 28 -23.10 5.46 5.94
CA TRP A 28 -21.71 5.83 5.68
C TRP A 28 -21.19 5.33 4.33
N GLY A 29 -21.81 4.32 3.73
CA GLY A 29 -21.31 3.65 2.53
C GLY A 29 -20.12 2.74 2.83
N ASP A 30 -19.54 2.20 1.78
CA ASP A 30 -18.31 1.40 1.80
C ASP A 30 -17.18 2.22 1.17
N GLN A 31 -16.04 2.30 1.85
CA GLN A 31 -14.87 3.03 1.39
C GLN A 31 -13.73 2.06 1.14
N TYR A 32 -13.22 2.06 -0.08
CA TYR A 32 -12.10 1.21 -0.47
C TYR A 32 -11.19 1.91 -1.47
N ILE A 33 -9.97 1.40 -1.60
CA ILE A 33 -9.01 1.85 -2.61
C ILE A 33 -9.14 0.92 -3.80
N LYS A 34 -9.35 1.49 -4.98
CA LYS A 34 -9.29 0.70 -6.21
C LYS A 34 -7.85 0.33 -6.51
N VAL A 35 -7.60 -0.97 -6.64
CA VAL A 35 -6.26 -1.51 -6.92
C VAL A 35 -5.68 -0.95 -8.21
N GLN A 36 -6.52 -0.80 -9.23
CA GLN A 36 -6.14 -0.29 -10.55
C GLN A 36 -5.79 1.20 -10.58
N GLU A 37 -6.19 1.96 -9.56
CA GLU A 37 -5.94 3.40 -9.46
C GLU A 37 -4.81 3.72 -8.48
N ALA A 38 -4.03 2.72 -8.03
CA ALA A 38 -2.88 2.91 -7.16
C ALA A 38 -1.77 3.68 -7.91
N PRO A 39 -1.45 4.93 -7.52
CA PRO A 39 -0.60 5.82 -8.34
C PRO A 39 0.85 5.34 -8.45
N LEU A 40 1.34 4.60 -7.47
CA LEU A 40 2.69 4.03 -7.46
C LEU A 40 2.68 2.50 -7.55
N GLY A 41 1.53 1.88 -7.84
CA GLY A 41 1.39 0.43 -7.86
C GLY A 41 1.50 -0.18 -6.46
N MET A 42 2.02 -1.39 -6.40
CA MET A 42 2.11 -2.17 -5.18
C MET A 42 3.53 -2.63 -4.89
N ASP A 43 3.87 -2.83 -3.61
CA ASP A 43 5.03 -3.55 -3.15
C ASP A 43 4.66 -5.02 -2.95
N PHE A 44 5.55 -5.93 -3.33
CA PHE A 44 5.32 -7.36 -3.28
C PHE A 44 6.31 -8.05 -2.35
N ASN A 45 5.86 -9.11 -1.68
CA ASN A 45 6.76 -9.95 -0.89
C ASN A 45 7.65 -10.83 -1.79
N GLU A 46 8.60 -11.54 -1.20
CA GLU A 46 9.54 -12.41 -1.95
C GLU A 46 8.83 -13.56 -2.68
N THR A 47 7.74 -14.07 -2.12
CA THR A 47 6.91 -15.11 -2.76
C THR A 47 6.30 -14.58 -4.05
N ALA A 48 5.69 -13.40 -4.02
CA ALA A 48 5.14 -12.75 -5.21
C ALA A 48 6.23 -12.44 -6.25
N LYS A 49 7.38 -11.92 -5.80
CA LYS A 49 8.52 -11.63 -6.69
C LYS A 49 9.08 -12.89 -7.37
N SER A 50 9.09 -14.02 -6.65
CA SER A 50 9.53 -15.31 -7.21
C SER A 50 8.66 -15.82 -8.37
N VAL A 51 7.39 -15.40 -8.40
CA VAL A 51 6.42 -15.73 -9.46
C VAL A 51 6.51 -14.76 -10.63
N GLY A 52 7.11 -13.57 -10.42
CA GLY A 52 7.35 -12.61 -11.50
C GLY A 52 6.69 -11.25 -11.31
N PHE A 53 6.02 -11.00 -10.18
CA PHE A 53 5.58 -9.65 -9.82
C PHE A 53 6.78 -8.77 -9.49
N LYS A 54 6.64 -7.47 -9.72
CA LYS A 54 7.67 -6.48 -9.40
C LYS A 54 7.06 -5.32 -8.62
N ASP A 55 7.85 -4.75 -7.72
CA ASP A 55 7.44 -3.54 -7.00
C ASP A 55 7.13 -2.43 -8.00
N GLY A 56 5.99 -1.77 -7.81
CA GLY A 56 5.46 -0.78 -8.74
C GLY A 56 4.45 -1.31 -9.76
N ASP A 57 4.26 -2.62 -9.89
CA ASP A 57 3.18 -3.15 -10.73
C ASP A 57 1.82 -2.71 -10.19
N VAL A 58 0.94 -2.28 -11.08
CA VAL A 58 -0.48 -2.07 -10.80
C VAL A 58 -1.25 -3.28 -11.25
N LEU A 59 -1.94 -3.95 -10.33
CA LEU A 59 -2.74 -5.14 -10.64
C LEU A 59 -3.99 -4.75 -11.43
N LEU A 60 -4.21 -5.36 -12.58
CA LEU A 60 -5.33 -5.04 -13.47
C LEU A 60 -6.44 -6.10 -13.42
N SER A 61 -6.11 -7.37 -13.66
CA SER A 61 -7.09 -8.45 -13.75
C SER A 61 -6.45 -9.82 -13.54
N ALA A 62 -7.25 -10.79 -13.12
CA ALA A 62 -6.93 -12.22 -13.09
C ALA A 62 -7.77 -12.93 -14.16
N ASP A 63 -7.16 -13.63 -15.11
CA ASP A 63 -7.81 -14.32 -16.23
C ASP A 63 -8.86 -13.43 -16.95
N GLY A 64 -8.59 -12.12 -17.06
CA GLY A 64 -9.47 -11.14 -17.67
C GLY A 64 -10.55 -10.55 -16.75
N VAL A 65 -10.72 -11.05 -15.52
CA VAL A 65 -11.60 -10.47 -14.50
C VAL A 65 -10.90 -9.33 -13.78
N PRO A 66 -11.38 -8.07 -13.86
CA PRO A 66 -10.69 -6.94 -13.27
C PRO A 66 -10.74 -6.99 -11.75
N PHE A 67 -9.63 -6.55 -11.11
CA PHE A 67 -9.59 -6.33 -9.67
C PHE A 67 -10.25 -5.00 -9.31
N GLU A 68 -11.18 -5.02 -8.38
CA GLU A 68 -11.80 -3.78 -7.86
C GLU A 68 -11.12 -3.31 -6.59
N ARG A 69 -11.03 -4.18 -5.58
CA ARG A 69 -10.48 -3.85 -4.25
C ARG A 69 -9.39 -4.83 -3.83
N TYR A 70 -8.56 -4.38 -2.89
CA TYR A 70 -7.56 -5.23 -2.25
C TYR A 70 -8.17 -5.87 -1.00
N ASP A 71 -8.58 -7.13 -1.12
CA ASP A 71 -9.19 -7.93 -0.06
C ASP A 71 -8.81 -9.42 -0.18
N GLY A 72 -9.43 -10.27 0.64
CA GLY A 72 -9.22 -11.72 0.59
C GLY A 72 -9.68 -12.34 -0.71
N ASP A 73 -10.73 -11.83 -1.32
CA ASP A 73 -11.27 -12.32 -2.59
C ASP A 73 -10.29 -12.07 -3.73
N MET A 74 -9.61 -10.93 -3.76
CA MET A 74 -8.56 -10.65 -4.73
C MET A 74 -7.40 -11.65 -4.63
N LEU A 75 -6.98 -11.98 -3.40
CA LEU A 75 -5.90 -12.97 -3.20
C LEU A 75 -6.31 -14.36 -3.65
N SER A 76 -7.57 -14.75 -3.40
CA SER A 76 -8.13 -16.02 -3.90
C SER A 76 -8.20 -16.02 -5.43
N GLN A 77 -8.65 -14.92 -6.05
CA GLN A 77 -8.65 -14.77 -7.50
C GLN A 77 -7.25 -14.90 -8.11
N ILE A 78 -6.22 -14.29 -7.47
CA ILE A 78 -4.84 -14.43 -7.92
C ILE A 78 -4.37 -15.89 -7.81
N ALA A 79 -4.69 -16.57 -6.70
CA ALA A 79 -4.24 -17.93 -6.45
C ALA A 79 -4.87 -18.97 -7.41
N ASP A 80 -6.10 -18.73 -7.84
CA ASP A 80 -6.85 -19.60 -8.73
C ASP A 80 -6.66 -19.28 -10.22
N ALA A 81 -6.06 -18.11 -10.53
CA ALA A 81 -5.83 -17.67 -11.91
C ALA A 81 -4.66 -18.41 -12.56
N ARG A 82 -4.68 -18.47 -13.87
CA ARG A 82 -3.53 -18.89 -14.69
C ARG A 82 -2.62 -17.73 -15.01
N GLU A 83 -3.20 -16.56 -15.18
CA GLU A 83 -2.50 -15.36 -15.60
C GLU A 83 -3.06 -14.13 -14.89
N VAL A 84 -2.17 -13.30 -14.36
CA VAL A 84 -2.51 -11.98 -13.83
C VAL A 84 -1.93 -10.91 -14.74
N SER A 85 -2.80 -10.04 -15.25
CA SER A 85 -2.39 -8.87 -16.01
C SER A 85 -2.02 -7.73 -15.06
N VAL A 86 -0.87 -7.11 -15.31
CA VAL A 86 -0.36 -5.97 -14.54
C VAL A 86 0.01 -4.82 -15.48
N LEU A 87 -0.02 -3.60 -14.96
CA LEU A 87 0.58 -2.45 -15.63
C LEU A 87 1.97 -2.23 -15.00
N ARG A 88 3.03 -2.42 -15.80
CA ARG A 88 4.44 -2.28 -15.42
C ARG A 88 5.08 -1.21 -16.28
N ASP A 89 5.63 -0.16 -15.69
CA ASP A 89 6.26 0.95 -16.40
C ASP A 89 5.40 1.53 -17.53
N GLY A 90 4.08 1.59 -17.32
CA GLY A 90 3.11 2.08 -18.31
C GLY A 90 2.73 1.08 -19.41
N ALA A 91 3.31 -0.11 -19.44
CA ALA A 91 2.98 -1.18 -20.39
C ALA A 91 2.26 -2.34 -19.70
N LYS A 92 1.31 -2.98 -20.40
CA LYS A 92 0.68 -4.19 -19.91
C LYS A 92 1.69 -5.35 -19.96
N ALA A 93 1.76 -6.10 -18.86
CA ALA A 93 2.54 -7.32 -18.74
C ALA A 93 1.69 -8.41 -18.12
N SER A 94 2.05 -9.67 -18.36
CA SER A 94 1.38 -10.84 -17.83
C SER A 94 2.30 -11.59 -16.88
N VAL A 95 1.75 -12.00 -15.75
CA VAL A 95 2.43 -12.85 -14.76
C VAL A 95 1.68 -14.17 -14.71
N TYR A 96 2.37 -15.27 -15.00
CA TYR A 96 1.81 -16.61 -14.95
C TYR A 96 1.87 -17.16 -13.52
N ILE A 97 0.75 -17.63 -13.03
CA ILE A 97 0.59 -18.08 -11.66
C ILE A 97 0.79 -19.61 -11.60
N PRO A 98 1.67 -20.11 -10.73
CA PRO A 98 1.88 -21.54 -10.55
C PRO A 98 0.70 -22.21 -9.81
N ASP A 99 0.44 -23.48 -10.09
CA ASP A 99 -0.65 -24.25 -9.48
C ASP A 99 -0.58 -24.37 -7.95
N ASP A 100 0.61 -24.17 -7.37
CA ASP A 100 0.84 -24.21 -5.92
C ASP A 100 0.73 -22.83 -5.25
N MET A 101 0.22 -21.81 -5.96
CA MET A 101 0.19 -20.43 -5.46
C MET A 101 -0.56 -20.27 -4.15
N MET A 102 -1.72 -20.92 -3.99
CA MET A 102 -2.49 -20.89 -2.75
C MET A 102 -1.66 -21.44 -1.57
N GLN A 103 -0.91 -22.52 -1.80
CA GLN A 103 -0.05 -23.11 -0.75
C GLN A 103 1.07 -22.15 -0.35
N ARG A 104 1.68 -21.45 -1.31
CA ARG A 104 2.71 -20.43 -1.06
C ARG A 104 2.16 -19.26 -0.27
N LEU A 105 0.95 -18.78 -0.63
CA LEU A 105 0.27 -17.69 0.10
C LEU A 105 -0.02 -18.07 1.56
N LEU A 106 -0.46 -19.31 1.80
CA LEU A 106 -0.75 -19.80 3.16
C LEU A 106 0.50 -20.07 3.99
N ALA A 107 1.61 -20.42 3.35
CA ALA A 107 2.90 -20.66 4.02
C ALA A 107 3.61 -19.35 4.41
N ASP A 108 3.31 -18.26 3.74
CA ASP A 108 3.95 -16.98 3.99
C ASP A 108 3.22 -16.21 5.10
N SER A 109 3.97 -15.75 6.09
CA SER A 109 3.46 -14.91 7.18
C SER A 109 3.39 -13.42 6.81
N ILE A 110 3.95 -13.04 5.66
CA ILE A 110 4.02 -11.67 5.19
C ILE A 110 2.94 -11.44 4.13
N ARG A 111 2.29 -10.29 4.15
CA ARG A 111 1.29 -9.93 3.15
C ARG A 111 1.88 -10.06 1.75
N PHE A 112 1.14 -10.70 0.84
CA PHE A 112 1.50 -10.89 -0.57
C PHE A 112 1.85 -9.59 -1.28
N ALA A 113 1.01 -8.57 -1.10
CA ALA A 113 1.20 -7.25 -1.66
C ALA A 113 0.72 -6.17 -0.69
N SER A 114 1.18 -4.95 -0.88
CA SER A 114 0.72 -3.76 -0.16
C SER A 114 0.78 -2.55 -1.09
N PHE A 115 -0.09 -1.56 -0.88
CA PHE A 115 -0.02 -0.32 -1.65
C PHE A 115 1.30 0.40 -1.40
N ARG A 116 1.90 0.92 -2.47
CA ARG A 116 3.03 1.83 -2.38
C ARG A 116 2.55 3.23 -2.07
N PHE A 117 3.10 3.80 -1.02
CA PHE A 117 2.75 5.16 -0.60
C PHE A 117 3.79 6.17 -1.09
N PRO A 118 3.36 7.34 -1.59
CA PRO A 118 4.27 8.45 -1.81
C PRO A 118 4.89 8.89 -0.48
N TYR A 119 6.14 9.32 -0.51
CA TYR A 119 6.82 9.80 0.69
C TYR A 119 6.50 11.28 0.92
N VAL A 120 5.37 11.55 1.53
CA VAL A 120 4.95 12.90 1.89
C VAL A 120 5.37 13.21 3.34
N VAL A 121 6.02 14.34 3.56
CA VAL A 121 6.44 14.81 4.88
C VAL A 121 5.24 15.37 5.62
N ASP A 122 4.89 14.80 6.77
CA ASP A 122 3.84 15.31 7.66
C ASP A 122 4.38 16.36 8.63
N SER A 123 5.52 16.06 9.27
CA SER A 123 6.18 16.99 10.19
C SER A 123 7.70 16.85 10.15
N VAL A 124 8.39 17.92 10.56
CA VAL A 124 9.85 17.98 10.60
C VAL A 124 10.29 18.26 12.02
N MET A 125 11.19 17.44 12.55
CA MET A 125 11.73 17.59 13.90
C MET A 125 12.65 18.81 13.98
N VAL A 126 12.52 19.58 15.04
CA VAL A 126 13.37 20.74 15.29
C VAL A 126 14.84 20.31 15.42
N ASN A 127 15.75 21.08 14.85
CA ASN A 127 17.20 20.79 14.81
C ASN A 127 17.61 19.50 14.11
N SER A 128 16.71 18.88 13.36
CA SER A 128 17.01 17.69 12.55
C SER A 128 17.80 18.04 11.29
N PRO A 129 18.46 17.05 10.67
CA PRO A 129 19.06 17.22 9.34
C PRO A 129 18.08 17.76 8.30
N ALA A 130 16.84 17.29 8.30
CA ALA A 130 15.80 17.77 7.38
C ALA A 130 15.44 19.24 7.60
N ALA A 131 15.32 19.68 8.87
CA ALA A 131 15.06 21.08 9.20
C ALA A 131 16.22 21.99 8.73
N GLN A 132 17.46 21.56 8.92
CA GLN A 132 18.65 22.30 8.48
C GLN A 132 18.75 22.36 6.94
N ALA A 133 18.29 21.33 6.24
CA ALA A 133 18.26 21.29 4.78
C ALA A 133 17.07 22.04 4.17
N GLY A 134 16.10 22.51 4.98
CA GLY A 134 14.96 23.28 4.52
C GLY A 134 13.77 22.44 4.05
N ILE A 135 13.68 21.17 4.43
CA ILE A 135 12.49 20.33 4.21
C ILE A 135 11.34 20.88 5.05
N GLN A 136 10.14 20.88 4.49
CA GLN A 136 8.93 21.41 5.11
C GLN A 136 7.80 20.36 5.13
N PRO A 137 6.84 20.47 6.05
CA PRO A 137 5.61 19.70 5.99
C PRO A 137 4.89 19.92 4.64
N GLY A 138 4.41 18.83 4.05
CA GLY A 138 3.78 18.83 2.74
C GLY A 138 4.73 18.55 1.55
N ASP A 139 6.04 18.54 1.76
CA ASP A 139 6.98 18.12 0.72
C ASP A 139 6.76 16.66 0.36
N SER A 140 6.68 16.36 -0.94
CA SER A 140 6.64 14.99 -1.44
C SER A 140 8.01 14.60 -1.98
N ILE A 141 8.69 13.69 -1.30
CA ILE A 141 10.01 13.20 -1.72
C ILE A 141 9.79 12.15 -2.80
N ILE A 142 10.33 12.43 -4.00
CA ILE A 142 10.08 11.64 -5.20
C ILE A 142 11.29 10.85 -5.68
N ALA A 143 12.51 11.25 -5.30
CA ALA A 143 13.72 10.51 -5.65
C ALA A 143 14.81 10.62 -4.57
N LEU A 144 15.63 9.58 -4.48
CA LEU A 144 16.84 9.51 -3.66
C LEU A 144 18.04 9.22 -4.56
N ASN A 145 19.04 10.12 -4.54
CA ASN A 145 20.25 10.03 -5.37
C ASN A 145 19.95 9.81 -6.87
N GLY A 146 18.89 10.46 -7.38
CA GLY A 146 18.45 10.36 -8.76
C GLY A 146 17.55 9.15 -9.07
N THR A 147 17.35 8.23 -8.15
CA THR A 147 16.45 7.07 -8.34
C THR A 147 15.07 7.41 -7.77
N PRO A 148 13.98 7.27 -8.57
CA PRO A 148 12.61 7.43 -8.07
C PRO A 148 12.32 6.47 -6.92
N ILE A 149 11.61 6.95 -5.89
CA ILE A 149 11.34 6.17 -4.67
C ILE A 149 9.92 6.36 -4.16
N SER A 150 9.42 5.32 -3.49
CA SER A 150 8.29 5.36 -2.57
C SER A 150 8.79 5.52 -1.12
N PHE A 151 7.86 5.58 -0.18
CA PHE A 151 8.20 5.59 1.25
C PHE A 151 8.92 4.30 1.69
N SER A 152 8.49 3.13 1.20
CA SER A 152 9.14 1.84 1.47
C SER A 152 10.54 1.76 0.88
N ASP A 153 10.72 2.20 -0.37
CA ASP A 153 12.03 2.23 -1.03
C ASP A 153 13.02 3.10 -0.28
N PHE A 154 12.57 4.27 0.20
CA PHE A 154 13.43 5.14 0.99
C PHE A 154 13.95 4.45 2.25
N LYS A 155 13.05 3.81 3.00
CA LYS A 155 13.43 3.07 4.22
C LYS A 155 14.41 1.95 3.93
N GLN A 156 14.15 1.18 2.86
CA GLN A 156 15.04 0.10 2.44
C GLN A 156 16.41 0.64 2.02
N ALA A 157 16.45 1.66 1.16
CA ALA A 157 17.70 2.27 0.68
C ALA A 157 18.54 2.82 1.84
N MET A 158 17.92 3.45 2.84
CA MET A 158 18.65 3.95 4.02
C MET A 158 19.18 2.81 4.90
N ALA A 159 18.42 1.71 5.05
CA ALA A 159 18.88 0.53 5.76
C ALA A 159 20.07 -0.15 5.05
N GLU A 160 20.02 -0.26 3.73
CA GLU A 160 21.12 -0.78 2.91
C GLU A 160 22.36 0.09 2.97
N ARG A 161 22.22 1.42 2.89
CA ARG A 161 23.35 2.37 3.06
C ARG A 161 24.00 2.23 4.42
N LYS A 162 23.22 2.06 5.48
CA LYS A 162 23.70 1.80 6.83
C LYS A 162 24.48 0.49 6.91
N LYS A 163 23.94 -0.58 6.31
CA LYS A 163 24.57 -1.92 6.27
C LYS A 163 25.90 -1.88 5.51
N ASN A 164 25.94 -1.16 4.39
CA ASN A 164 27.09 -1.08 3.49
C ASN A 164 28.02 0.11 3.78
N ALA A 165 27.85 0.78 4.92
CA ALA A 165 28.59 2.01 5.25
C ALA A 165 30.13 1.87 5.17
N ALA A 166 30.65 0.74 5.65
CA ALA A 166 32.10 0.47 5.62
C ALA A 166 32.65 0.34 4.19
N THR A 167 31.88 -0.24 3.28
CA THR A 167 32.24 -0.38 1.86
C THR A 167 32.18 0.98 1.16
N LEU A 168 31.11 1.74 1.37
CA LEU A 168 30.94 3.06 0.78
C LEU A 168 32.07 4.03 1.21
N LEU A 169 32.49 3.96 2.47
CA LEU A 169 33.63 4.77 2.96
C LEU A 169 34.95 4.38 2.31
N LYS A 170 35.19 3.10 1.99
CA LYS A 170 36.38 2.67 1.23
C LYS A 170 36.38 3.26 -0.18
N ASP A 171 35.21 3.41 -0.77
CA ASP A 171 35.03 3.98 -2.11
C ASP A 171 34.95 5.53 -2.06
N SER A 172 35.32 6.14 -0.93
CA SER A 172 35.29 7.60 -0.68
C SER A 172 33.87 8.21 -0.80
N ILE A 173 32.83 7.41 -0.59
CA ILE A 173 31.44 7.85 -0.59
C ILE A 173 30.98 7.99 0.86
N ASP A 174 30.54 9.20 1.26
CA ASP A 174 29.92 9.38 2.59
C ASP A 174 28.54 8.67 2.59
N PRO A 175 28.35 7.59 3.37
CA PRO A 175 27.11 6.83 3.38
C PRO A 175 25.93 7.62 3.95
N ARG A 176 26.18 8.71 4.66
CA ARG A 176 25.16 9.59 5.24
C ARG A 176 24.81 10.78 4.35
N PHE A 177 25.59 11.05 3.31
CA PHE A 177 25.28 12.12 2.37
C PHE A 177 24.30 11.62 1.31
N ILE A 178 23.16 12.31 1.18
CA ILE A 178 22.09 11.98 0.26
C ILE A 178 21.61 13.21 -0.50
N THR A 179 21.16 12.98 -1.73
CA THR A 179 20.48 13.98 -2.55
C THR A 179 19.03 13.56 -2.73
N LEU A 180 18.11 14.46 -2.43
CA LEU A 180 16.66 14.24 -2.54
C LEU A 180 16.11 15.12 -3.67
N ALA A 181 15.24 14.55 -4.50
CA ALA A 181 14.31 15.33 -5.30
C ALA A 181 12.95 15.34 -4.59
N TYR A 182 12.34 16.50 -4.49
CA TYR A 182 11.04 16.68 -3.84
C TYR A 182 10.15 17.64 -4.62
N VAL A 183 8.85 17.51 -4.40
CA VAL A 183 7.83 18.40 -4.95
C VAL A 183 7.23 19.22 -3.83
N ARG A 184 7.25 20.54 -3.97
CA ARG A 184 6.62 21.52 -3.09
C ARG A 184 5.72 22.43 -3.89
N GLY A 185 4.42 22.47 -3.57
CA GLY A 185 3.48 23.34 -4.29
C GLY A 185 3.43 23.09 -5.80
N GLY A 186 3.67 21.86 -6.25
CA GLY A 186 3.69 21.50 -7.69
C GLY A 186 5.03 21.77 -8.39
N VAL A 187 6.02 22.34 -7.70
CA VAL A 187 7.36 22.59 -8.25
C VAL A 187 8.32 21.50 -7.77
N THR A 188 9.06 20.93 -8.71
CA THR A 188 10.13 19.96 -8.38
C THR A 188 11.42 20.69 -8.13
N ASP A 189 12.08 20.36 -7.01
CA ASP A 189 13.38 20.89 -6.65
C ASP A 189 14.26 19.78 -6.06
N THR A 190 15.56 20.05 -5.88
CA THR A 190 16.52 19.11 -5.32
C THR A 190 17.29 19.72 -4.18
N LEU A 191 17.59 18.92 -3.18
CA LEU A 191 18.47 19.31 -2.09
C LEU A 191 19.42 18.18 -1.72
N SER A 192 20.57 18.54 -1.18
CA SER A 192 21.51 17.57 -0.63
C SER A 192 21.68 17.81 0.87
N MET A 193 21.73 16.71 1.61
CA MET A 193 21.83 16.76 3.07
C MET A 193 22.63 15.59 3.61
N ARG A 194 23.08 15.72 4.85
CA ARG A 194 23.72 14.65 5.59
C ARG A 194 22.77 14.18 6.70
N VAL A 195 22.30 12.94 6.64
CA VAL A 195 21.45 12.33 7.68
C VAL A 195 22.24 12.13 8.99
N ASP A 196 21.53 11.91 10.07
CA ASP A 196 22.15 11.69 11.39
C ASP A 196 22.92 10.36 11.48
N SER A 197 23.49 10.06 12.64
CA SER A 197 24.23 8.81 12.89
C SER A 197 23.35 7.55 12.85
N ALA A 198 22.05 7.70 13.03
CA ALA A 198 21.09 6.62 12.92
C ALA A 198 20.56 6.42 11.48
N TYR A 199 21.01 7.26 10.52
CA TYR A 199 20.52 7.31 9.14
C TYR A 199 19.09 7.84 9.01
N LEU A 200 18.70 8.73 9.89
CA LEU A 200 17.40 9.38 9.90
C LEU A 200 17.52 10.83 9.45
N MET A 201 16.50 11.29 8.73
CA MET A 201 16.37 12.71 8.35
C MET A 201 15.75 13.56 9.45
N GLY A 202 14.98 12.93 10.36
CA GLY A 202 14.20 13.62 11.38
C GLY A 202 12.89 14.21 10.85
N VAL A 203 12.19 13.43 10.05
CA VAL A 203 10.82 13.74 9.57
C VAL A 203 9.87 12.63 9.95
N THR A 204 8.60 12.97 10.09
CA THR A 204 7.48 12.02 10.15
C THR A 204 6.82 11.97 8.79
N ALA A 205 6.61 10.78 8.25
CA ALA A 205 5.89 10.61 6.99
C ALA A 205 4.38 10.65 7.24
N CYS A 206 3.64 11.25 6.31
CA CYS A 206 2.20 11.15 6.27
C CYS A 206 1.81 9.71 5.88
N LEU A 207 1.09 9.01 6.75
CA LEU A 207 0.58 7.66 6.50
C LEU A 207 -0.95 7.64 6.47
N VAL A 208 -1.58 8.78 6.32
CA VAL A 208 -3.03 8.92 6.25
C VAL A 208 -3.48 8.51 4.86
N THR A 209 -4.03 7.31 4.76
CA THR A 209 -4.34 6.63 3.49
C THR A 209 -5.26 7.44 2.58
N ASP A 210 -6.28 8.09 3.15
CA ASP A 210 -7.25 8.91 2.41
C ASP A 210 -6.64 10.18 1.77
N ARG A 211 -5.48 10.62 2.27
CA ARG A 211 -4.71 11.74 1.68
C ARG A 211 -3.72 11.31 0.61
N LEU A 212 -3.31 10.04 0.62
CA LEU A 212 -2.24 9.51 -0.21
C LEU A 212 -2.73 8.67 -1.38
N LEU A 213 -3.89 8.05 -1.22
CA LEU A 213 -4.47 7.14 -2.22
C LEU A 213 -5.89 7.56 -2.57
N PRO A 214 -6.32 7.37 -3.82
CA PRO A 214 -7.68 7.67 -4.24
C PRO A 214 -8.66 6.70 -3.57
N MET A 215 -9.46 7.24 -2.63
CA MET A 215 -10.52 6.49 -1.96
C MET A 215 -11.81 6.60 -2.76
N VAL A 216 -12.42 5.47 -3.05
CA VAL A 216 -13.76 5.39 -3.65
C VAL A 216 -14.77 5.14 -2.55
N LYS A 217 -15.82 5.95 -2.54
CA LYS A 217 -16.96 5.76 -1.65
C LYS A 217 -18.14 5.21 -2.44
N LYS A 218 -18.52 3.97 -2.19
CA LYS A 218 -19.72 3.35 -2.74
C LYS A 218 -20.87 3.57 -1.76
N GLN A 219 -21.88 4.33 -2.16
CA GLN A 219 -23.10 4.49 -1.39
C GLN A 219 -24.14 3.48 -1.84
N TYR A 220 -24.86 2.91 -0.89
CA TYR A 220 -25.94 1.96 -1.14
C TYR A 220 -27.28 2.61 -0.86
N ALA A 221 -28.26 2.40 -1.74
CA ALA A 221 -29.65 2.71 -1.40
C ALA A 221 -30.15 1.80 -0.26
N PHE A 222 -31.18 2.22 0.45
CA PHE A 222 -31.68 1.50 1.63
C PHE A 222 -31.92 0.02 1.36
N LEU A 223 -32.58 -0.32 0.25
CA LEU A 223 -32.85 -1.73 -0.11
C LEU A 223 -31.62 -2.48 -0.59
N GLU A 224 -30.64 -1.80 -1.15
CA GLU A 224 -29.39 -2.40 -1.63
C GLU A 224 -28.41 -2.70 -0.50
N SER A 225 -28.53 -1.98 0.63
CA SER A 225 -27.66 -2.18 1.78
C SER A 225 -27.85 -3.54 2.46
N PHE A 226 -29.03 -4.17 2.35
CA PHE A 226 -29.31 -5.47 2.95
C PHE A 226 -28.55 -6.63 2.26
N PRO A 227 -28.65 -6.84 0.93
CA PRO A 227 -27.83 -7.86 0.28
C PRO A 227 -26.34 -7.56 0.36
N ALA A 228 -25.93 -6.30 0.29
CA ALA A 228 -24.53 -5.90 0.46
C ALA A 228 -24.00 -6.23 1.86
N GLY A 229 -24.83 -6.10 2.90
CA GLY A 229 -24.47 -6.48 4.28
C GLY A 229 -24.31 -7.98 4.52
N VAL A 230 -24.80 -8.81 3.61
CA VAL A 230 -24.63 -10.30 3.65
C VAL A 230 -23.37 -10.75 2.89
N SER A 231 -22.94 -9.98 1.89
CA SER A 231 -21.85 -10.34 0.98
C SER A 231 -20.47 -9.85 1.42
N LEU A 232 -20.41 -9.12 2.55
CA LEU A 232 -19.17 -8.64 3.19
C LEU A 232 -18.80 -9.54 4.38
#